data_938984fd7920e409bc8cfa7fc9ea0a7d
#
_entry.id   938984fd7920e409bc8cfa7fc9ea0a7d
#
_cell.length_a   1.000
_cell.length_b   1.000
_cell.length_c   1.000
_cell.angle_alpha   90.00
_cell.angle_beta   90.00
_cell.angle_gamma   90.00
#
_symmetry.space_group_name_H-M   'P 1'
#
loop_
_entity.id
_entity.type
_entity.pdbx_description
1 polymer ?
#
loop_
_entity_poly.entity_id
_entity_poly.type
_entity_poly.pdbx_seq_one_letter_code
_entity_poly.pdbx_strand_id
1 'polypeptide(L)'
;MSALDTVIKFFQDAGLFIYPSLLIMALGLAIAIERFVFLYRARNENRRLWDQMLPLIQNGRLDKVESATSKSEVAIARIVSYGIDRLKSPHRREDVDAAMEEGMMEIVPRLERRTHYIATFANVITLVGLLGTIIGLIKAFTSVANVNPAEKAELLAASISIAMNNTAFALMVAIPFLLIHSFLQARASEIVDSLEAAKISFLNITQRMGQARAGASAT
;
A
#
# COMPACT_ATOMS: atom_id res chain seq x y z
N MET A 1 -40.51 -3.47 -0.05
CA MET A 1 -39.34 -3.44 -0.97
C MET A 1 -38.19 -4.05 -0.23
N SER A 2 -37.58 -5.09 -0.78
CA SER A 2 -36.39 -5.69 -0.15
C SER A 2 -35.16 -4.76 -0.31
N ALA A 3 -34.16 -4.87 0.57
CA ALA A 3 -32.91 -4.11 0.44
C ALA A 3 -32.24 -4.36 -0.94
N LEU A 4 -32.43 -5.56 -1.47
CA LEU A 4 -31.96 -5.94 -2.82
C LEU A 4 -32.66 -5.14 -3.93
N ASP A 5 -33.99 -4.95 -3.85
CA ASP A 5 -34.73 -4.16 -4.85
C ASP A 5 -34.26 -2.69 -4.88
N THR A 6 -33.92 -2.15 -3.71
CA THR A 6 -33.39 -0.77 -3.60
C THR A 6 -32.01 -0.65 -4.24
N VAL A 7 -31.13 -1.64 -4.00
CA VAL A 7 -29.80 -1.67 -4.61
C VAL A 7 -29.89 -1.82 -6.13
N ILE A 8 -30.72 -2.75 -6.62
CA ILE A 8 -30.89 -2.95 -8.06
C ILE A 8 -31.42 -1.69 -8.75
N LYS A 9 -32.42 -1.02 -8.17
CA LYS A 9 -32.93 0.25 -8.69
C LYS A 9 -31.85 1.34 -8.69
N PHE A 10 -31.08 1.44 -7.62
CA PHE A 10 -29.97 2.41 -7.54
C PHE A 10 -28.99 2.24 -8.71
N PHE A 11 -28.63 0.99 -9.06
CA PHE A 11 -27.75 0.72 -10.19
C PHE A 11 -28.41 0.95 -11.55
N GLN A 12 -29.70 0.64 -11.68
CA GLN A 12 -30.47 0.89 -12.90
C GLN A 12 -30.66 2.38 -13.18
N ASP A 13 -30.84 3.17 -12.13
CA ASP A 13 -31.09 4.61 -12.21
C ASP A 13 -29.79 5.44 -12.26
N ALA A 14 -28.62 4.84 -12.07
CA ALA A 14 -27.34 5.58 -11.96
C ALA A 14 -26.73 6.02 -13.31
N GLY A 15 -27.31 5.65 -14.46
CA GLY A 15 -26.88 6.11 -15.78
C GLY A 15 -25.52 5.54 -16.25
N LEU A 16 -24.99 6.12 -17.36
CA LEU A 16 -23.80 5.59 -18.04
C LEU A 16 -22.51 5.67 -17.20
N PHE A 17 -22.39 6.64 -16.31
CA PHE A 17 -21.15 6.88 -15.53
C PHE A 17 -20.91 5.87 -14.41
N ILE A 18 -21.87 5.03 -14.09
CA ILE A 18 -21.67 3.96 -13.12
C ILE A 18 -20.70 2.88 -13.62
N TYR A 19 -20.69 2.60 -14.94
CA TYR A 19 -19.84 1.54 -15.50
C TYR A 19 -18.33 1.83 -15.34
N PRO A 20 -17.79 3.00 -15.71
CA PRO A 20 -16.40 3.33 -15.44
C PRO A 20 -16.11 3.37 -13.92
N SER A 21 -17.07 3.80 -13.10
CA SER A 21 -16.90 3.78 -11.64
C SER A 21 -16.80 2.38 -11.07
N LEU A 22 -17.59 1.43 -11.57
CA LEU A 22 -17.52 0.00 -11.21
C LEU A 22 -16.17 -0.62 -11.62
N LEU A 23 -15.67 -0.27 -12.81
CA LEU A 23 -14.37 -0.75 -13.28
C LEU A 23 -13.24 -0.25 -12.36
N ILE A 24 -13.24 1.04 -12.02
CA ILE A 24 -12.26 1.64 -11.11
C ILE A 24 -12.36 0.99 -9.72
N MET A 25 -13.57 0.78 -9.23
CA MET A 25 -13.80 0.09 -7.96
C MET A 25 -13.23 -1.33 -7.96
N ALA A 26 -13.48 -2.11 -9.02
CA ALA A 26 -12.97 -3.48 -9.14
C ALA A 26 -11.43 -3.53 -9.16
N LEU A 27 -10.80 -2.63 -9.95
CA LEU A 27 -9.34 -2.52 -10.02
C LEU A 27 -8.73 -2.07 -8.68
N GLY A 28 -9.33 -1.07 -8.04
CA GLY A 28 -8.88 -0.58 -6.74
C GLY A 28 -9.01 -1.64 -5.64
N LEU A 29 -10.10 -2.38 -5.62
CA LEU A 29 -10.32 -3.47 -4.67
C LEU A 29 -9.33 -4.63 -4.88
N ALA A 30 -9.04 -4.99 -6.14
CA ALA A 30 -8.06 -6.02 -6.46
C ALA A 30 -6.66 -5.63 -5.94
N ILE A 31 -6.24 -4.37 -6.16
CA ILE A 31 -4.96 -3.87 -5.65
C ILE A 31 -4.98 -3.79 -4.12
N ALA A 32 -6.07 -3.37 -3.49
CA ALA A 32 -6.17 -3.29 -2.04
C ALA A 32 -6.00 -4.68 -1.39
N ILE A 33 -6.65 -5.71 -1.94
CA ILE A 33 -6.53 -7.08 -1.45
C ILE A 33 -5.10 -7.61 -1.67
N GLU A 34 -4.53 -7.41 -2.86
CA GLU A 34 -3.15 -7.81 -3.18
C GLU A 34 -2.16 -7.20 -2.19
N ARG A 35 -2.26 -5.88 -1.94
CA ARG A 35 -1.39 -5.17 -1.02
C ARG A 35 -1.55 -5.59 0.42
N PHE A 36 -2.79 -5.79 0.86
CA PHE A 36 -3.07 -6.29 2.21
C PHE A 36 -2.40 -7.64 2.47
N VAL A 37 -2.57 -8.60 1.55
CA VAL A 37 -1.96 -9.93 1.65
C VAL A 37 -0.44 -9.84 1.61
N PHE A 38 0.12 -9.03 0.69
CA PHE A 38 1.55 -8.85 0.53
C PHE A 38 2.19 -8.28 1.80
N LEU A 39 1.67 -7.17 2.33
CA LEU A 39 2.24 -6.53 3.52
C LEU A 39 2.10 -7.40 4.77
N TYR A 40 0.97 -8.12 4.90
CA TYR A 40 0.77 -9.05 6.01
C TYR A 40 1.80 -10.19 6.00
N ARG A 41 2.05 -10.77 4.82
CA ARG A 41 3.09 -11.80 4.65
C ARG A 41 4.49 -11.24 4.90
N ALA A 42 4.82 -10.11 4.28
CA ALA A 42 6.11 -9.48 4.44
C ALA A 42 6.45 -9.18 5.90
N ARG A 43 5.48 -8.65 6.68
CA ARG A 43 5.65 -8.41 8.11
C ARG A 43 5.99 -9.69 8.89
N ASN A 44 5.21 -10.74 8.67
CA ASN A 44 5.37 -12.00 9.39
C ASN A 44 6.68 -12.70 9.02
N GLU A 45 7.03 -12.72 7.74
CA GLU A 45 8.27 -13.35 7.26
C GLU A 45 9.50 -12.61 7.76
N ASN A 46 9.52 -11.26 7.69
CA ASN A 46 10.61 -10.46 8.20
C ASN A 46 10.82 -10.67 9.70
N ARG A 47 9.74 -10.61 10.49
CA ARG A 47 9.82 -10.81 11.93
C ARG A 47 10.33 -12.21 12.27
N ARG A 48 9.74 -13.23 11.66
CA ARG A 48 10.13 -14.63 11.91
C ARG A 48 11.61 -14.86 11.57
N LEU A 49 12.07 -14.36 10.44
CA LEU A 49 13.45 -14.54 10.02
C LEU A 49 14.42 -13.76 10.91
N TRP A 50 14.06 -12.53 11.30
CA TRP A 50 14.85 -11.74 12.25
C TRP A 50 15.00 -12.44 13.60
N ASP A 51 13.91 -12.95 14.17
CA ASP A 51 13.92 -13.68 15.44
C ASP A 51 14.81 -14.94 15.38
N GLN A 52 14.95 -15.58 14.23
CA GLN A 52 15.85 -16.70 14.00
C GLN A 52 17.32 -16.27 13.83
N MET A 53 17.56 -15.15 13.16
CA MET A 53 18.93 -14.67 12.89
C MET A 53 19.56 -13.99 14.10
N LEU A 54 18.78 -13.26 14.90
CA LEU A 54 19.25 -12.46 16.02
C LEU A 54 20.17 -13.26 16.99
N PRO A 55 19.79 -14.45 17.49
CA PRO A 55 20.65 -15.24 18.36
C PRO A 55 21.92 -15.75 17.65
N LEU A 56 21.86 -15.99 16.34
CA LEU A 56 23.05 -16.39 15.56
C LEU A 56 24.03 -15.24 15.43
N ILE A 57 23.53 -14.01 15.19
CA ILE A 57 24.34 -12.79 15.11
C ILE A 57 24.98 -12.53 16.48
N GLN A 58 24.22 -12.61 17.58
CA GLN A 58 24.73 -12.41 18.95
C GLN A 58 25.84 -13.39 19.33
N ASN A 59 25.76 -14.62 18.84
CA ASN A 59 26.77 -15.67 19.08
C ASN A 59 27.93 -15.64 18.08
N GLY A 60 28.00 -14.65 17.19
CA GLY A 60 29.07 -14.51 16.20
C GLY A 60 29.06 -15.56 15.08
N ARG A 61 27.96 -16.29 14.90
CA ARG A 61 27.83 -17.35 13.89
C ARG A 61 27.38 -16.78 12.54
N LEU A 62 28.16 -15.83 12.01
CA LEU A 62 27.83 -15.10 10.78
C LEU A 62 27.70 -16.04 9.57
N ASP A 63 28.48 -17.13 9.49
CA ASP A 63 28.38 -18.13 8.42
C ASP A 63 26.98 -18.78 8.33
N LYS A 64 26.34 -19.01 9.49
CA LYS A 64 24.98 -19.55 9.53
C LYS A 64 23.94 -18.50 9.13
N VAL A 65 24.15 -17.24 9.51
CA VAL A 65 23.30 -16.12 9.08
C VAL A 65 23.40 -15.94 7.57
N GLU A 66 24.62 -15.96 7.01
CA GLU A 66 24.86 -15.91 5.58
C GLU A 66 24.13 -17.04 4.83
N SER A 67 24.24 -18.27 5.34
CA SER A 67 23.55 -19.43 4.74
C SER A 67 22.01 -19.28 4.78
N ALA A 68 21.46 -18.62 5.80
CA ALA A 68 20.03 -18.35 5.94
C ALA A 68 19.56 -17.20 5.03
N THR A 69 20.43 -16.21 4.77
CA THR A 69 20.09 -15.03 3.97
C THR A 69 20.31 -15.22 2.48
N SER A 70 21.34 -15.99 2.07
CA SER A 70 21.78 -16.13 0.67
C SER A 70 20.72 -16.67 -0.29
N LYS A 71 19.73 -17.44 0.22
CA LYS A 71 18.65 -18.04 -0.58
C LYS A 71 17.29 -17.40 -0.30
N SER A 72 17.24 -16.36 0.53
CA SER A 72 15.99 -15.76 0.99
C SER A 72 15.69 -14.45 0.26
N GLU A 73 14.48 -14.35 -0.31
CA GLU A 73 13.96 -13.13 -0.91
C GLU A 73 13.29 -12.19 0.13
N VAL A 74 13.30 -12.57 1.40
CA VAL A 74 12.72 -11.79 2.49
C VAL A 74 13.54 -10.52 2.69
N ALA A 75 12.87 -9.38 2.88
CA ALA A 75 13.48 -8.05 2.92
C ALA A 75 14.65 -7.96 3.92
N ILE A 76 14.45 -8.42 5.16
CA ILE A 76 15.49 -8.40 6.19
C ILE A 76 16.71 -9.26 5.83
N ALA A 77 16.51 -10.40 5.14
CA ALA A 77 17.59 -11.25 4.70
C ALA A 77 18.50 -10.52 3.72
N ARG A 78 17.91 -9.81 2.76
CA ARG A 78 18.68 -9.05 1.76
C ARG A 78 19.48 -7.93 2.42
N ILE A 79 18.87 -7.15 3.30
CA ILE A 79 19.54 -6.07 4.02
C ILE A 79 20.71 -6.61 4.84
N VAL A 80 20.49 -7.69 5.58
CA VAL A 80 21.55 -8.33 6.40
C VAL A 80 22.64 -8.93 5.52
N SER A 81 22.32 -9.50 4.33
CA SER A 81 23.34 -10.02 3.42
C SER A 81 24.31 -8.96 2.93
N TYR A 82 23.84 -7.75 2.59
CA TYR A 82 24.70 -6.61 2.25
C TYR A 82 25.67 -6.28 3.40
N GLY A 83 25.18 -6.26 4.65
CA GLY A 83 26.02 -6.05 5.83
C GLY A 83 27.05 -7.15 6.03
N ILE A 84 26.67 -8.44 5.90
CA ILE A 84 27.58 -9.58 6.05
C ILE A 84 28.65 -9.57 4.96
N ASP A 85 28.29 -9.30 3.73
CA ASP A 85 29.26 -9.24 2.62
C ASP A 85 30.29 -8.14 2.84
N ARG A 86 29.88 -7.00 3.39
CA ARG A 86 30.82 -5.92 3.73
C ARG A 86 31.73 -6.28 4.90
N LEU A 87 31.27 -7.09 5.87
CA LEU A 87 32.09 -7.56 6.99
C LEU A 87 33.24 -8.50 6.58
N LYS A 88 33.20 -9.12 5.41
CA LYS A 88 34.26 -10.01 4.88
C LYS A 88 35.53 -9.26 4.45
N SER A 89 35.45 -7.95 4.23
CA SER A 89 36.54 -7.08 3.84
C SER A 89 36.95 -6.16 4.98
N PRO A 90 38.17 -5.54 4.98
CA PRO A 90 38.48 -4.47 5.91
C PRO A 90 37.40 -3.40 5.86
N HIS A 91 36.84 -3.05 7.02
CA HIS A 91 35.68 -2.17 7.09
C HIS A 91 35.70 -1.33 8.37
N ARG A 92 35.06 -0.17 8.27
CA ARG A 92 34.61 0.63 9.41
C ARG A 92 33.12 0.43 9.58
N ARG A 93 32.56 0.85 10.72
CA ARG A 93 31.11 0.76 10.97
C ARG A 93 30.30 1.47 9.88
N GLU A 94 30.78 2.64 9.44
CA GLU A 94 30.14 3.44 8.40
C GLU A 94 30.04 2.71 7.07
N ASP A 95 31.03 1.88 6.75
CA ASP A 95 31.05 1.09 5.52
C ASP A 95 29.98 -0.01 5.54
N VAL A 96 29.76 -0.63 6.71
CA VAL A 96 28.71 -1.65 6.87
C VAL A 96 27.33 -1.01 6.88
N ASP A 97 27.19 0.14 7.53
CA ASP A 97 25.95 0.91 7.53
C ASP A 97 25.57 1.35 6.12
N ALA A 98 26.51 1.88 5.35
CA ALA A 98 26.28 2.29 3.97
C ALA A 98 25.85 1.10 3.07
N ALA A 99 26.47 -0.08 3.24
CA ALA A 99 26.08 -1.28 2.50
C ALA A 99 24.65 -1.75 2.86
N MET A 100 24.29 -1.71 4.14
CA MET A 100 22.94 -2.07 4.56
C MET A 100 21.92 -1.01 4.12
N GLU A 101 22.29 0.27 4.07
CA GLU A 101 21.45 1.32 3.50
C GLU A 101 21.17 1.12 2.02
N GLU A 102 22.17 0.68 1.24
CA GLU A 102 21.98 0.28 -0.15
C GLU A 102 20.89 -0.83 -0.25
N GLY A 103 20.95 -1.83 0.62
CA GLY A 103 19.91 -2.85 0.71
C GLY A 103 18.53 -2.30 1.07
N MET A 104 18.47 -1.30 1.98
CA MET A 104 17.22 -0.60 2.31
C MET A 104 16.66 0.15 1.10
N MET A 105 17.50 0.89 0.36
CA MET A 105 17.09 1.62 -0.84
C MET A 105 16.53 0.71 -1.94
N GLU A 106 16.98 -0.54 -2.02
CA GLU A 106 16.40 -1.54 -2.95
C GLU A 106 15.02 -2.03 -2.49
N ILE A 107 14.84 -2.22 -1.17
CA ILE A 107 13.68 -2.93 -0.60
C ILE A 107 12.51 -1.99 -0.32
N VAL A 108 12.75 -0.78 0.22
CA VAL A 108 11.69 0.14 0.61
C VAL A 108 10.71 0.45 -0.52
N PRO A 109 11.17 0.76 -1.75
CA PRO A 109 10.25 1.01 -2.87
C PRO A 109 9.36 -0.18 -3.22
N ARG A 110 9.81 -1.41 -2.95
CA ARG A 110 9.00 -2.63 -3.19
C ARG A 110 7.86 -2.77 -2.18
N LEU A 111 8.10 -2.35 -0.93
CA LEU A 111 7.08 -2.36 0.13
C LEU A 111 5.99 -1.31 -0.13
N GLU A 112 6.37 -0.14 -0.60
CA GLU A 112 5.45 0.98 -0.86
C GLU A 112 4.77 0.92 -2.22
N ARG A 113 5.32 0.15 -3.15
CA ARG A 113 4.84 0.04 -4.53
C ARG A 113 3.35 -0.28 -4.58
N ARG A 114 2.63 0.38 -5.49
CA ARG A 114 1.20 0.22 -5.78
C ARG A 114 0.23 0.67 -4.70
N THR A 115 0.64 0.89 -3.46
CA THR A 115 -0.27 1.36 -2.40
C THR A 115 -0.88 2.71 -2.75
N HIS A 116 -0.12 3.61 -3.36
CA HIS A 116 -0.60 4.94 -3.77
C HIS A 116 -1.69 4.89 -4.86
N TYR A 117 -1.77 3.82 -5.68
CA TYR A 117 -2.83 3.70 -6.68
C TYR A 117 -4.23 3.64 -6.06
N ILE A 118 -4.36 3.12 -4.84
CA ILE A 118 -5.65 3.07 -4.15
C ILE A 118 -6.19 4.49 -3.91
N ALA A 119 -5.33 5.41 -3.45
CA ALA A 119 -5.69 6.83 -3.29
C ALA A 119 -5.98 7.48 -4.66
N THR A 120 -5.20 7.16 -5.69
CA THR A 120 -5.44 7.63 -7.05
C THR A 120 -6.81 7.19 -7.55
N PHE A 121 -7.19 5.93 -7.35
CA PHE A 121 -8.52 5.43 -7.73
C PHE A 121 -9.64 6.08 -6.93
N ALA A 122 -9.45 6.33 -5.64
CA ALA A 122 -10.42 7.08 -4.84
C ALA A 122 -10.66 8.50 -5.41
N ASN A 123 -9.59 9.18 -5.79
CA ASN A 123 -9.70 10.52 -6.39
C ASN A 123 -10.36 10.46 -7.78
N VAL A 124 -9.94 9.53 -8.63
CA VAL A 124 -10.48 9.40 -10.00
C VAL A 124 -11.95 9.04 -9.97
N ILE A 125 -12.39 8.09 -9.10
CA ILE A 125 -13.81 7.73 -9.00
C ILE A 125 -14.67 8.91 -8.53
N THR A 126 -14.16 9.74 -7.61
CA THR A 126 -14.83 10.97 -7.17
C THR A 126 -15.00 11.95 -8.33
N LEU A 127 -13.95 12.14 -9.14
CA LEU A 127 -14.02 13.01 -10.32
C LEU A 127 -14.97 12.46 -11.40
N VAL A 128 -15.01 11.15 -11.60
CA VAL A 128 -15.97 10.49 -12.50
C VAL A 128 -17.41 10.68 -12.00
N GLY A 129 -17.63 10.56 -10.69
CA GLY A 129 -18.94 10.84 -10.08
C GLY A 129 -19.38 12.29 -10.28
N LEU A 130 -18.47 13.24 -10.07
CA LEU A 130 -18.73 14.66 -10.31
C LEU A 130 -19.01 14.96 -11.79
N LEU A 131 -18.24 14.37 -12.70
CA LEU A 131 -18.48 14.49 -14.13
C LEU A 131 -19.85 13.94 -14.51
N GLY A 132 -20.27 12.83 -13.90
CA GLY A 132 -21.61 12.25 -14.06
C GLY A 132 -22.72 13.22 -13.65
N THR A 133 -22.55 13.96 -12.55
CA THR A 133 -23.54 15.00 -12.15
C THR A 133 -23.58 16.16 -13.13
N ILE A 134 -22.44 16.65 -13.58
CA ILE A 134 -22.38 17.78 -14.54
C ILE A 134 -23.11 17.41 -15.85
N ILE A 135 -22.78 16.25 -16.42
CA ILE A 135 -23.41 15.77 -17.67
C ILE A 135 -24.89 15.43 -17.45
N GLY A 136 -25.24 14.88 -16.30
CA GLY A 136 -26.62 14.61 -15.93
C GLY A 136 -27.47 15.90 -15.84
N LEU A 137 -26.95 16.95 -15.22
CA LEU A 137 -27.61 18.25 -15.16
C LEU A 137 -27.73 18.94 -16.53
N ILE A 138 -26.68 18.88 -17.35
CA ILE A 138 -26.75 19.39 -18.73
C ILE A 138 -27.88 18.70 -19.49
N LYS A 139 -27.97 17.37 -19.43
CA LYS A 139 -29.04 16.60 -20.05
C LYS A 139 -30.42 16.96 -19.49
N ALA A 140 -30.52 17.12 -18.17
CA ALA A 140 -31.77 17.52 -17.52
C ALA A 140 -32.30 18.85 -18.09
N PHE A 141 -31.47 19.89 -18.13
CA PHE A 141 -31.87 21.20 -18.64
C PHE A 141 -32.16 21.18 -20.16
N THR A 142 -31.38 20.43 -20.95
CA THR A 142 -31.66 20.32 -22.40
C THR A 142 -32.96 19.54 -22.68
N SER A 143 -33.27 18.53 -21.90
CA SER A 143 -34.49 17.73 -22.08
C SER A 143 -35.77 18.53 -21.80
N VAL A 144 -35.77 19.47 -20.87
CA VAL A 144 -36.94 20.27 -20.52
C VAL A 144 -37.15 21.48 -21.41
N ALA A 145 -36.21 21.81 -22.30
CA ALA A 145 -36.31 23.00 -23.15
C ALA A 145 -37.56 22.98 -24.03
N ASN A 146 -37.95 21.81 -24.58
CA ASN A 146 -39.03 21.64 -25.57
C ASN A 146 -40.23 20.85 -25.05
N VAL A 147 -40.39 20.68 -23.73
CA VAL A 147 -41.45 19.89 -23.09
C VAL A 147 -42.52 20.79 -22.51
N ASN A 148 -43.76 20.27 -22.38
CA ASN A 148 -44.88 20.92 -21.77
C ASN A 148 -44.55 21.41 -20.34
N PRO A 149 -44.96 22.62 -19.96
CA PRO A 149 -44.69 23.18 -18.60
C PRO A 149 -45.13 22.23 -17.47
N ALA A 150 -46.23 21.49 -17.65
CA ALA A 150 -46.73 20.54 -16.66
C ALA A 150 -45.79 19.34 -16.38
N GLU A 151 -44.99 18.93 -17.35
CA GLU A 151 -44.07 17.78 -17.25
C GLU A 151 -42.64 18.16 -16.93
N LYS A 152 -42.29 19.42 -17.06
CA LYS A 152 -40.94 19.95 -16.86
C LYS A 152 -40.38 19.63 -15.48
N ALA A 153 -41.16 19.80 -14.44
CA ALA A 153 -40.73 19.63 -13.07
C ALA A 153 -40.40 18.15 -12.75
N GLU A 154 -41.20 17.23 -13.25
CA GLU A 154 -41.03 15.80 -13.05
C GLU A 154 -39.79 15.28 -13.77
N LEU A 155 -39.62 15.62 -15.06
CA LEU A 155 -38.44 15.27 -15.86
C LEU A 155 -37.14 15.82 -15.27
N LEU A 156 -37.19 17.07 -14.79
CA LEU A 156 -36.04 17.71 -14.16
C LEU A 156 -35.66 17.00 -12.86
N ALA A 157 -36.63 16.70 -11.99
CA ALA A 157 -36.43 16.01 -10.73
C ALA A 157 -35.85 14.60 -10.94
N ALA A 158 -36.38 13.83 -11.90
CA ALA A 158 -35.88 12.51 -12.25
C ALA A 158 -34.42 12.57 -12.74
N SER A 159 -34.10 13.49 -13.64
CA SER A 159 -32.75 13.64 -14.20
C SER A 159 -31.72 14.10 -13.14
N ILE A 160 -32.10 15.00 -12.25
CA ILE A 160 -31.27 15.42 -11.12
C ILE A 160 -31.00 14.25 -10.17
N SER A 161 -32.02 13.45 -9.86
CA SER A 161 -31.88 12.26 -9.01
C SER A 161 -30.84 11.28 -9.57
N ILE A 162 -30.90 10.98 -10.87
CA ILE A 162 -29.94 10.13 -11.56
C ILE A 162 -28.51 10.70 -11.45
N ALA A 163 -28.36 12.01 -11.67
CA ALA A 163 -27.07 12.67 -11.56
C ALA A 163 -26.49 12.58 -10.15
N MET A 164 -27.29 12.84 -9.12
CA MET A 164 -26.88 12.77 -7.72
C MET A 164 -26.49 11.33 -7.29
N ASN A 165 -27.17 10.31 -7.80
CA ASN A 165 -26.85 8.91 -7.51
C ASN A 165 -25.43 8.53 -7.96
N ASN A 166 -24.94 9.05 -9.07
CA ASN A 166 -23.57 8.82 -9.53
C ASN A 166 -22.53 9.35 -8.53
N THR A 167 -22.72 10.56 -8.03
CA THR A 167 -21.77 11.14 -7.04
C THR A 167 -21.88 10.44 -5.69
N ALA A 168 -23.08 10.07 -5.26
CA ALA A 168 -23.28 9.30 -4.04
C ALA A 168 -22.56 7.95 -4.12
N PHE A 169 -22.66 7.23 -5.24
CA PHE A 169 -21.91 5.99 -5.45
C PHE A 169 -20.40 6.20 -5.44
N ALA A 170 -19.92 7.22 -6.15
CA ALA A 170 -18.50 7.54 -6.21
C ALA A 170 -17.91 7.81 -4.81
N LEU A 171 -18.62 8.59 -3.99
CA LEU A 171 -18.19 8.87 -2.61
C LEU A 171 -18.27 7.63 -1.71
N MET A 172 -19.30 6.79 -1.88
CA MET A 172 -19.44 5.54 -1.14
C MET A 172 -18.27 4.58 -1.37
N VAL A 173 -17.63 4.63 -2.53
CA VAL A 173 -16.43 3.85 -2.86
C VAL A 173 -15.14 4.59 -2.48
N ALA A 174 -15.07 5.89 -2.75
CA ALA A 174 -13.86 6.69 -2.51
C ALA A 174 -13.47 6.75 -1.04
N ILE A 175 -14.43 6.95 -0.14
CA ILE A 175 -14.16 7.07 1.30
C ILE A 175 -13.50 5.80 1.87
N PRO A 176 -14.05 4.58 1.67
CA PRO A 176 -13.38 3.36 2.10
C PRO A 176 -12.00 3.18 1.47
N PHE A 177 -11.81 3.53 0.19
CA PHE A 177 -10.50 3.43 -0.47
C PHE A 177 -9.45 4.32 0.18
N LEU A 178 -9.79 5.55 0.55
CA LEU A 178 -8.88 6.44 1.27
C LEU A 178 -8.51 5.88 2.66
N LEU A 179 -9.46 5.31 3.36
CA LEU A 179 -9.20 4.66 4.65
C LEU A 179 -8.31 3.42 4.50
N ILE A 180 -8.57 2.58 3.50
CA ILE A 180 -7.75 1.41 3.19
C ILE A 180 -6.33 1.85 2.80
N HIS A 181 -6.20 2.88 1.94
CA HIS A 181 -4.90 3.45 1.58
C HIS A 181 -4.11 3.88 2.81
N SER A 182 -4.72 4.69 3.69
CA SER A 182 -4.07 5.18 4.91
C SER A 182 -3.62 4.02 5.82
N PHE A 183 -4.46 3.00 5.98
CA PHE A 183 -4.12 1.81 6.75
C PHE A 183 -2.95 1.03 6.16
N LEU A 184 -2.95 0.79 4.84
CA LEU A 184 -1.88 0.06 4.16
C LEU A 184 -0.56 0.84 4.16
N GLN A 185 -0.63 2.17 4.02
CA GLN A 185 0.54 3.05 4.12
C GLN A 185 1.18 2.97 5.51
N ALA A 186 0.38 3.05 6.57
CA ALA A 186 0.86 2.88 7.94
C ALA A 186 1.51 1.51 8.16
N ARG A 187 0.93 0.44 7.59
CA ARG A 187 1.53 -0.91 7.66
C ARG A 187 2.84 -1.03 6.90
N ALA A 188 2.97 -0.39 5.74
CA ALA A 188 4.23 -0.36 5.00
C ALA A 188 5.32 0.35 5.82
N SER A 189 5.00 1.52 6.40
CA SER A 189 5.92 2.26 7.28
C SER A 189 6.35 1.44 8.49
N GLU A 190 5.43 0.74 9.18
CA GLU A 190 5.78 -0.14 10.31
C GLU A 190 6.80 -1.23 9.91
N ILE A 191 6.70 -1.77 8.69
CA ILE A 191 7.68 -2.75 8.20
C ILE A 191 9.03 -2.08 7.98
N VAL A 192 9.06 -0.91 7.34
CA VAL A 192 10.31 -0.15 7.11
C VAL A 192 10.99 0.17 8.44
N ASP A 193 10.25 0.70 9.41
CA ASP A 193 10.77 1.01 10.75
C ASP A 193 11.36 -0.24 11.44
N SER A 194 10.71 -1.40 11.28
CA SER A 194 11.22 -2.67 11.83
C SER A 194 12.50 -3.14 11.16
N LEU A 195 12.65 -2.90 9.86
CA LEU A 195 13.88 -3.21 9.11
C LEU A 195 15.03 -2.28 9.52
N GLU A 196 14.75 -1.01 9.73
CA GLU A 196 15.72 -0.04 10.20
C GLU A 196 16.19 -0.36 11.64
N ALA A 197 15.28 -0.70 12.53
CA ALA A 197 15.61 -1.16 13.87
C ALA A 197 16.48 -2.42 13.86
N ALA A 198 16.21 -3.36 12.97
CA ALA A 198 17.02 -4.56 12.78
C ALA A 198 18.41 -4.23 12.21
N LYS A 199 18.53 -3.28 11.25
CA LYS A 199 19.80 -2.75 10.72
C LYS A 199 20.66 -2.18 11.87
N ILE A 200 20.08 -1.28 12.67
CA ILE A 200 20.78 -0.67 13.80
C ILE A 200 21.23 -1.74 14.83
N SER A 201 20.38 -2.69 15.12
CA SER A 201 20.70 -3.80 16.03
C SER A 201 21.87 -4.64 15.50
N PHE A 202 21.85 -4.99 14.22
CA PHE A 202 22.96 -5.71 13.56
C PHE A 202 24.29 -4.95 13.67
N LEU A 203 24.31 -3.66 13.33
CA LEU A 203 25.49 -2.79 13.42
C LEU A 203 26.06 -2.73 14.84
N ASN A 204 25.20 -2.59 15.83
CA ASN A 204 25.62 -2.50 17.23
C ASN A 204 26.23 -3.82 17.73
N ILE A 205 25.63 -4.96 17.36
CA ILE A 205 26.13 -6.28 17.76
C ILE A 205 27.48 -6.57 17.10
N THR A 206 27.60 -6.34 15.79
CA THR A 206 28.84 -6.61 15.04
C THR A 206 29.99 -5.71 15.48
N GLN A 207 29.72 -4.44 15.81
CA GLN A 207 30.73 -3.54 16.37
C GLN A 207 31.25 -4.03 17.72
N ARG A 208 30.37 -4.45 18.65
CA ARG A 208 30.78 -4.99 19.96
C ARG A 208 31.64 -6.25 19.80
N MET A 209 31.30 -7.11 18.87
CA MET A 209 32.09 -8.32 18.58
C MET A 209 33.49 -7.97 18.05
N GLY A 210 33.59 -6.97 17.16
CA GLY A 210 34.86 -6.47 16.64
C GLY A 210 35.76 -5.93 17.75
N GLN A 211 35.22 -5.11 18.65
CA GLN A 211 35.91 -4.56 19.80
C GLN A 211 36.40 -5.65 20.77
N ALA A 212 35.54 -6.63 21.06
CA ALA A 212 35.93 -7.74 21.94
C ALA A 212 37.09 -8.58 21.37
N ARG A 213 37.11 -8.81 20.04
CA ARG A 213 38.22 -9.54 19.36
C ARG A 213 39.48 -8.73 19.37
N ALA A 214 39.43 -7.40 19.14
CA ALA A 214 40.59 -6.52 19.18
C ALA A 214 41.21 -6.44 20.59
N GLY A 215 40.35 -6.39 21.64
CA GLY A 215 40.81 -6.42 23.03
C GLY A 215 41.47 -7.76 23.43
N ALA A 216 40.96 -8.89 22.93
CA ALA A 216 41.54 -10.21 23.22
C ALA A 216 42.85 -10.52 22.48
N SER A 217 43.15 -9.80 21.39
CA SER A 217 44.41 -9.91 20.64
C SER A 217 45.52 -8.97 21.15
N ALA A 218 45.18 -8.04 22.06
CA ALA A 218 46.11 -7.08 22.65
C ALA A 218 46.61 -7.50 24.05
N THR A 219 46.07 -8.60 24.60
CA THR A 219 46.53 -9.25 25.86
C THR A 219 47.25 -10.54 25.56
#